data_4ec103320b8a9de1572b69b053ab543c
#
_entry.id   4ec103320b8a9de1572b69b053ab543c
#
_cell.length_a   1.000
_cell.length_b   1.000
_cell.length_c   1.000
_cell.angle_alpha   90.00
_cell.angle_beta   90.00
_cell.angle_gamma   90.00
#
_symmetry.space_group_name_H-M   'P 1'
#
loop_
_entity.id
_entity.type
_entity.pdbx_description
1 polymer ?
#
loop_
_entity_poly.entity_id
_entity_poly.type
_entity_poly.pdbx_seq_one_letter_code
_entity_poly.pdbx_strand_id
1 'polypeptide(L)'
;MPISEPAQREFLRLLLIDRDQIPQIPPDAKEVYLYSVSYREFLSRHLNIREPEVFAVLQDLTSDSGVGIEATPAMDALSYTGLPGWNAAGLSASGEAEPYIHHFPDGNASIARLLVREMIPAVAPGNTMDDVVTARFDYSKLDRANSAVRLRLESTVVGVKHDGDPNSAKQVRITYVRGGRAYRVQARSCVLACDNAMIPYLCPELPAPQREALALQIKTPMLYTTVALRNWQAWKKAGIGAAVAPGSYHVNAMLDFPISLGGYSFAKDPDDPIAVHMERFPHRANRGLTLREQSRIGRREMLTTSFETIERKIRGQLAGMLADGGFDPARDIEGITVNRWPHGYAYTWYNPLFDPVYEDDDDERYPHIRARKRFGRIAIANADSGANAMLETAVEQGHRAVAELL
;
A
#
# COMPACT_ATOMS: atom_id res chain seq x y z
N MET A 1 -17.12 14.45 19.62
CA MET A 1 -17.11 14.28 18.15
C MET A 1 -18.11 15.27 17.57
N PRO A 2 -17.84 15.91 16.42
CA PRO A 2 -18.75 16.88 15.79
C PRO A 2 -19.86 16.18 14.97
N ILE A 3 -20.62 15.31 15.61
CA ILE A 3 -21.80 14.62 15.08
C ILE A 3 -22.97 14.83 16.02
N SER A 4 -24.19 14.65 15.53
CA SER A 4 -25.42 14.83 16.29
C SER A 4 -25.48 13.94 17.54
N GLU A 5 -26.25 14.35 18.54
CA GLU A 5 -26.39 13.57 19.76
C GLU A 5 -26.97 12.15 19.52
N PRO A 6 -27.95 11.94 18.62
CA PRO A 6 -28.38 10.59 18.25
C PRO A 6 -27.22 9.75 17.70
N ALA A 7 -26.41 10.30 16.80
CA ALA A 7 -25.27 9.61 16.20
C ALA A 7 -24.18 9.31 17.26
N GLN A 8 -23.92 10.22 18.21
CA GLN A 8 -22.99 9.96 19.31
C GLN A 8 -23.46 8.78 20.17
N ARG A 9 -24.75 8.73 20.52
CA ARG A 9 -25.32 7.61 21.30
C ARG A 9 -25.21 6.29 20.52
N GLU A 10 -25.52 6.30 19.23
CA GLU A 10 -25.45 5.09 18.42
C GLU A 10 -24.01 4.63 18.21
N PHE A 11 -23.08 5.54 18.00
CA PHE A 11 -21.65 5.22 17.88
C PHE A 11 -21.09 4.66 19.19
N LEU A 12 -21.44 5.26 20.34
CA LEU A 12 -21.07 4.73 21.65
C LEU A 12 -21.63 3.33 21.87
N ARG A 13 -22.91 3.11 21.50
CA ARG A 13 -23.52 1.78 21.56
C ARG A 13 -22.74 0.77 20.73
N LEU A 14 -22.34 1.13 19.51
CA LEU A 14 -21.52 0.27 18.63
C LEU A 14 -20.21 -0.14 19.32
N LEU A 15 -19.51 0.81 19.94
CA LEU A 15 -18.25 0.55 20.64
C LEU A 15 -18.41 -0.36 21.89
N LEU A 16 -19.59 -0.39 22.50
CA LEU A 16 -19.87 -1.11 23.72
C LEU A 16 -20.56 -2.47 23.51
N ILE A 17 -20.82 -2.88 22.27
CA ILE A 17 -21.39 -4.21 22.00
C ILE A 17 -20.34 -5.27 22.35
N ASP A 18 -20.64 -6.05 23.39
CA ASP A 18 -19.78 -7.12 23.91
C ASP A 18 -20.32 -8.54 23.66
N ARG A 19 -21.46 -8.66 22.97
CA ARG A 19 -22.15 -9.93 22.73
C ARG A 19 -22.27 -10.21 21.25
N ASP A 20 -22.15 -11.48 20.89
CA ASP A 20 -22.43 -12.00 19.57
C ASP A 20 -23.84 -11.60 19.09
N GLN A 21 -23.91 -10.89 17.98
CA GLN A 21 -25.15 -10.45 17.34
C GLN A 21 -25.55 -11.32 16.16
N ILE A 22 -24.74 -12.34 15.83
CA ILE A 22 -24.99 -13.31 14.76
C ILE A 22 -24.85 -14.76 15.27
N PRO A 23 -25.45 -15.11 16.44
CA PRO A 23 -25.29 -16.42 17.07
C PRO A 23 -25.92 -17.56 16.23
N GLN A 24 -26.80 -17.23 15.27
CA GLN A 24 -27.40 -18.18 14.33
C GLN A 24 -26.39 -18.69 13.28
N ILE A 25 -25.22 -18.04 13.13
CA ILE A 25 -24.17 -18.47 12.23
C ILE A 25 -23.16 -19.29 13.03
N PRO A 26 -22.91 -20.55 12.65
CA PRO A 26 -21.95 -21.41 13.33
C PRO A 26 -20.54 -20.76 13.40
N PRO A 27 -19.77 -20.95 14.45
CA PRO A 27 -18.45 -20.32 14.63
C PRO A 27 -17.50 -20.54 13.45
N ASP A 28 -17.49 -21.74 12.88
CA ASP A 28 -16.70 -22.13 11.72
C ASP A 28 -17.14 -21.51 10.38
N ALA A 29 -18.38 -21.02 10.32
CA ALA A 29 -18.93 -20.35 9.14
C ALA A 29 -18.89 -18.80 9.23
N LYS A 30 -18.57 -18.22 10.39
CA LYS A 30 -18.62 -16.77 10.61
C LYS A 30 -17.68 -16.00 9.73
N GLU A 31 -16.45 -16.46 9.60
CA GLU A 31 -15.44 -15.81 8.79
C GLU A 31 -15.88 -15.73 7.32
N VAL A 32 -16.30 -16.86 6.75
CA VAL A 32 -16.79 -16.92 5.37
C VAL A 32 -18.02 -16.01 5.18
N TYR A 33 -18.92 -15.99 6.15
CA TYR A 33 -20.08 -15.09 6.11
C TYR A 33 -19.67 -13.63 6.13
N LEU A 34 -18.75 -13.23 7.03
CA LEU A 34 -18.29 -11.84 7.17
C LEU A 34 -17.50 -11.37 5.94
N TYR A 35 -16.85 -12.27 5.22
CA TYR A 35 -16.27 -11.97 3.91
C TYR A 35 -17.33 -11.78 2.82
N SER A 36 -18.51 -12.38 2.96
CA SER A 36 -19.59 -12.29 1.97
C SER A 36 -20.50 -11.09 2.10
N VAL A 37 -20.39 -10.30 3.17
CA VAL A 37 -21.18 -9.10 3.42
C VAL A 37 -20.26 -7.89 3.60
N SER A 38 -20.74 -6.70 3.15
CA SER A 38 -19.97 -5.48 3.41
C SER A 38 -20.05 -5.09 4.88
N TYR A 39 -19.04 -4.34 5.36
CA TYR A 39 -19.05 -3.82 6.73
C TYR A 39 -20.28 -2.93 6.97
N ARG A 40 -20.67 -2.13 5.99
CA ARG A 40 -21.92 -1.35 6.07
C ARG A 40 -23.14 -2.22 6.26
N GLU A 41 -23.24 -3.34 5.51
CA GLU A 41 -24.34 -4.27 5.65
C GLU A 41 -24.33 -4.95 7.01
N PHE A 42 -23.17 -5.40 7.50
CA PHE A 42 -23.00 -5.96 8.84
C PHE A 42 -23.51 -4.98 9.92
N LEU A 43 -23.08 -3.72 9.90
CA LEU A 43 -23.50 -2.70 10.82
C LEU A 43 -25.03 -2.46 10.79
N SER A 44 -25.58 -2.32 9.60
CA SER A 44 -27.01 -1.99 9.46
C SER A 44 -27.93 -3.16 9.72
N ARG A 45 -27.58 -4.38 9.29
CA ARG A 45 -28.41 -5.57 9.38
C ARG A 45 -28.36 -6.25 10.74
N HIS A 46 -27.17 -6.37 11.29
CA HIS A 46 -26.95 -7.13 12.53
C HIS A 46 -26.82 -6.25 13.77
N LEU A 47 -26.21 -5.07 13.62
CA LEU A 47 -25.98 -4.17 14.76
C LEU A 47 -27.02 -3.04 14.83
N ASN A 48 -27.96 -3.02 13.88
CA ASN A 48 -29.03 -2.01 13.81
C ASN A 48 -28.50 -0.57 13.88
N ILE A 49 -27.36 -0.30 13.21
CA ILE A 49 -26.84 1.05 13.01
C ILE A 49 -27.63 1.71 11.89
N ARG A 50 -28.15 2.94 12.15
CA ARG A 50 -29.04 3.67 11.25
C ARG A 50 -28.60 5.10 11.00
N GLU A 51 -27.92 5.72 11.95
CA GLU A 51 -27.52 7.12 11.86
C GLU A 51 -26.50 7.34 10.72
N PRO A 52 -26.83 8.20 9.72
CA PRO A 52 -25.93 8.43 8.60
C PRO A 52 -24.56 8.97 8.99
N GLU A 53 -24.51 9.74 10.08
CA GLU A 53 -23.26 10.32 10.59
C GLU A 53 -22.31 9.25 11.18
N VAL A 54 -22.84 8.14 11.73
CA VAL A 54 -22.03 7.01 12.18
C VAL A 54 -21.35 6.36 10.98
N PHE A 55 -22.08 6.10 9.89
CA PHE A 55 -21.49 5.58 8.66
C PHE A 55 -20.45 6.56 8.08
N ALA A 56 -20.73 7.87 8.11
CA ALA A 56 -19.79 8.89 7.61
C ALA A 56 -18.49 8.92 8.42
N VAL A 57 -18.54 8.70 9.74
CA VAL A 57 -17.35 8.59 10.58
C VAL A 57 -16.51 7.38 10.20
N LEU A 58 -17.14 6.24 9.93
CA LEU A 58 -16.46 4.98 9.63
C LEU A 58 -15.98 4.87 8.17
N GLN A 59 -16.56 5.69 7.28
CA GLN A 59 -16.46 5.57 5.83
C GLN A 59 -15.03 5.56 5.28
N ASP A 60 -14.16 6.39 5.84
CA ASP A 60 -12.78 6.57 5.36
C ASP A 60 -11.77 5.80 6.23
N LEU A 61 -12.24 5.01 7.21
CA LEU A 61 -11.37 4.31 8.15
C LEU A 61 -11.03 2.88 7.72
N THR A 62 -11.42 2.50 6.53
CA THR A 62 -11.11 1.19 5.95
C THR A 62 -9.66 1.08 5.47
N SER A 63 -8.84 2.08 5.77
CA SER A 63 -7.38 2.06 5.61
C SER A 63 -6.94 1.44 4.26
N ASP A 64 -6.12 0.42 4.29
CA ASP A 64 -5.49 -0.22 3.13
C ASP A 64 -6.47 -0.86 2.15
N SER A 65 -7.73 -1.13 2.54
CA SER A 65 -8.78 -1.52 1.59
C SER A 65 -9.05 -0.41 0.58
N GLY A 66 -8.81 0.86 0.96
CA GLY A 66 -8.82 2.03 0.09
C GLY A 66 -10.15 2.29 -0.61
N VAL A 67 -11.24 1.77 -0.07
CA VAL A 67 -12.62 1.94 -0.54
C VAL A 67 -13.54 2.15 0.66
N GLY A 68 -14.77 2.57 0.40
CA GLY A 68 -15.74 2.80 1.46
C GLY A 68 -16.24 1.50 2.13
N ILE A 69 -16.85 1.66 3.30
CA ILE A 69 -17.38 0.55 4.10
C ILE A 69 -18.45 -0.30 3.37
N GLU A 70 -19.06 0.22 2.31
CA GLU A 70 -20.02 -0.52 1.48
C GLU A 70 -19.33 -1.46 0.48
N ALA A 71 -18.02 -1.28 0.25
CA ALA A 71 -17.23 -2.09 -0.67
C ALA A 71 -16.10 -2.86 0.04
N THR A 72 -16.00 -2.73 1.37
CA THR A 72 -15.06 -3.48 2.20
C THR A 72 -15.80 -4.64 2.85
N PRO A 73 -15.31 -5.89 2.74
CA PRO A 73 -15.84 -7.02 3.49
C PRO A 73 -15.87 -6.75 4.99
N ALA A 74 -16.89 -7.21 5.68
CA ALA A 74 -16.97 -7.02 7.13
C ALA A 74 -15.79 -7.66 7.86
N MET A 75 -15.31 -8.82 7.39
CA MET A 75 -14.14 -9.46 7.99
C MET A 75 -12.88 -8.60 7.90
N ASP A 76 -12.58 -8.00 6.75
CA ASP A 76 -11.43 -7.10 6.57
C ASP A 76 -11.53 -5.87 7.45
N ALA A 77 -12.74 -5.27 7.53
CA ALA A 77 -12.97 -4.11 8.38
C ALA A 77 -12.74 -4.42 9.87
N LEU A 78 -13.12 -5.60 10.32
CA LEU A 78 -12.98 -6.01 11.72
C LEU A 78 -11.57 -6.47 12.08
N SER A 79 -10.93 -7.29 11.24
CA SER A 79 -9.63 -7.91 11.53
C SER A 79 -8.46 -7.01 11.13
N TYR A 80 -8.48 -6.52 9.91
CA TYR A 80 -7.35 -5.82 9.32
C TYR A 80 -7.30 -4.34 9.69
N THR A 81 -8.46 -3.66 9.67
CA THR A 81 -8.52 -2.24 10.01
C THR A 81 -8.92 -1.95 11.46
N GLY A 82 -9.29 -2.98 12.22
CA GLY A 82 -9.66 -2.86 13.63
C GLY A 82 -10.92 -2.00 13.88
N LEU A 83 -11.83 -1.94 12.91
CA LEU A 83 -13.06 -1.20 13.07
C LEU A 83 -14.00 -1.86 14.10
N PRO A 84 -14.91 -1.10 14.74
CA PRO A 84 -15.77 -1.61 15.80
C PRO A 84 -16.66 -2.79 15.36
N GLY A 85 -16.89 -3.75 16.27
CA GLY A 85 -17.83 -4.83 16.06
C GLY A 85 -17.26 -6.24 16.13
N TRP A 86 -15.98 -6.40 16.48
CA TRP A 86 -15.33 -7.72 16.61
C TRP A 86 -16.11 -8.65 17.56
N ASN A 87 -16.40 -8.19 18.78
CA ASN A 87 -17.19 -8.95 19.75
C ASN A 87 -18.62 -9.18 19.26
N ALA A 88 -19.19 -8.18 18.58
CA ALA A 88 -20.53 -8.29 18.01
C ALA A 88 -20.62 -9.34 16.88
N ALA A 89 -19.52 -9.60 16.17
CA ALA A 89 -19.42 -10.69 15.21
C ALA A 89 -19.23 -12.05 15.88
N GLY A 90 -19.00 -12.10 17.20
CA GLY A 90 -18.76 -13.34 17.95
C GLY A 90 -17.49 -14.04 17.49
N LEU A 91 -16.47 -13.27 17.07
CA LEU A 91 -15.17 -13.78 16.71
C LEU A 91 -14.33 -14.00 17.97
N SER A 92 -13.60 -15.11 18.02
CA SER A 92 -12.61 -15.35 19.07
C SER A 92 -11.44 -14.38 18.92
N ALA A 93 -10.82 -14.00 20.02
CA ALA A 93 -9.60 -13.20 19.95
C ALA A 93 -8.59 -13.92 19.03
N SER A 94 -8.18 -13.27 17.96
CA SER A 94 -7.02 -13.69 17.21
C SER A 94 -5.81 -13.65 18.16
N GLY A 95 -4.89 -14.61 18.04
CA GLY A 95 -3.75 -14.80 18.93
C GLY A 95 -3.02 -13.54 19.38
N GLU A 96 -1.95 -13.66 20.13
CA GLU A 96 -1.20 -12.52 20.66
C GLU A 96 -0.88 -11.53 19.53
N ALA A 97 -1.35 -10.27 19.68
CA ALA A 97 -1.00 -9.20 18.77
C ALA A 97 0.52 -9.02 18.79
N GLU A 98 1.14 -8.89 17.63
CA GLU A 98 2.55 -8.51 17.55
C GLU A 98 2.77 -7.21 18.32
N PRO A 99 3.73 -7.17 19.27
CA PRO A 99 3.85 -6.04 20.19
C PRO A 99 4.27 -4.74 19.51
N TYR A 100 5.01 -4.82 18.43
CA TYR A 100 5.49 -3.66 17.67
C TYR A 100 6.09 -4.07 16.33
N ILE A 101 5.79 -3.32 15.27
CA ILE A 101 6.41 -3.49 13.96
C ILE A 101 7.64 -2.58 13.89
N HIS A 102 8.83 -3.19 13.93
CA HIS A 102 10.08 -2.48 13.77
C HIS A 102 10.34 -2.19 12.30
N HIS A 103 10.71 -0.93 11.98
CA HIS A 103 11.08 -0.56 10.62
C HIS A 103 12.36 0.28 10.60
N PHE A 104 13.10 0.20 9.48
CA PHE A 104 14.25 1.05 9.25
C PHE A 104 13.84 2.54 9.21
N PRO A 105 14.75 3.46 9.55
CA PRO A 105 14.48 4.91 9.47
C PRO A 105 13.98 5.39 8.10
N ASP A 106 14.38 4.71 7.02
CA ASP A 106 13.94 4.96 5.64
C ASP A 106 13.06 3.82 5.09
N GLY A 107 12.50 2.99 5.98
CA GLY A 107 11.62 1.89 5.62
C GLY A 107 12.31 0.82 4.77
N ASN A 108 11.54 0.12 3.94
CA ASN A 108 12.04 -0.95 3.07
C ASN A 108 13.08 -0.50 2.02
N ALA A 109 13.31 0.81 1.87
CA ALA A 109 14.42 1.33 1.05
C ALA A 109 15.78 0.81 1.53
N SER A 110 15.99 0.63 2.85
CA SER A 110 17.21 0.02 3.38
C SER A 110 17.43 -1.40 2.87
N ILE A 111 16.38 -2.22 2.73
CA ILE A 111 16.50 -3.58 2.18
C ILE A 111 16.91 -3.54 0.71
N ALA A 112 16.30 -2.66 -0.10
CA ALA A 112 16.70 -2.48 -1.50
C ALA A 112 18.17 -2.02 -1.60
N ARG A 113 18.61 -1.12 -0.71
CA ARG A 113 20.00 -0.64 -0.64
C ARG A 113 20.96 -1.77 -0.24
N LEU A 114 20.60 -2.63 0.71
CA LEU A 114 21.36 -3.82 1.07
C LEU A 114 21.55 -4.75 -0.15
N LEU A 115 20.48 -5.07 -0.86
CA LEU A 115 20.53 -5.92 -2.05
C LEU A 115 21.42 -5.31 -3.17
N VAL A 116 21.30 -3.99 -3.40
CA VAL A 116 22.12 -3.29 -4.41
C VAL A 116 23.59 -3.31 -3.99
N ARG A 117 23.92 -3.08 -2.72
CA ARG A 117 25.27 -3.11 -2.21
C ARG A 117 25.89 -4.52 -2.29
N GLU A 118 25.11 -5.55 -1.99
CA GLU A 118 25.56 -6.95 -2.14
C GLU A 118 25.89 -7.28 -3.59
N MET A 119 25.06 -6.87 -4.54
CA MET A 119 25.29 -7.10 -5.98
C MET A 119 26.39 -6.21 -6.57
N ILE A 120 26.60 -5.00 -6.03
CA ILE A 120 27.57 -4.00 -6.51
C ILE A 120 28.32 -3.41 -5.30
N PRO A 121 29.26 -4.16 -4.69
CA PRO A 121 29.92 -3.71 -3.44
C PRO A 121 30.66 -2.37 -3.54
N ALA A 122 31.03 -1.98 -4.76
CA ALA A 122 31.71 -0.69 -5.00
C ALA A 122 30.81 0.55 -4.79
N VAL A 123 29.48 0.36 -4.63
CA VAL A 123 28.52 1.47 -4.54
C VAL A 123 28.55 2.17 -3.18
N ALA A 124 28.83 1.43 -2.11
CA ALA A 124 28.93 1.97 -0.75
C ALA A 124 29.78 1.04 0.14
N PRO A 125 30.50 1.58 1.12
CA PRO A 125 31.19 0.77 2.11
C PRO A 125 30.22 0.06 3.05
N GLY A 126 30.73 -0.93 3.79
CA GLY A 126 29.97 -1.70 4.78
C GLY A 126 29.26 -2.91 4.17
N ASN A 127 28.65 -3.73 5.03
CA ASN A 127 28.00 -4.97 4.65
C ASN A 127 26.89 -5.42 5.65
N THR A 128 26.48 -4.54 6.56
CA THR A 128 25.48 -4.86 7.60
C THR A 128 24.21 -4.03 7.44
N MET A 129 23.15 -4.45 8.10
CA MET A 129 21.91 -3.69 8.20
C MET A 129 22.09 -2.37 8.99
N ASP A 130 23.06 -2.32 9.91
CA ASP A 130 23.35 -1.11 10.69
C ASP A 130 24.01 -0.02 9.84
N ASP A 131 25.07 -0.37 9.14
CA ASP A 131 25.86 0.61 8.39
C ASP A 131 25.14 1.10 7.12
N VAL A 132 24.16 0.38 6.57
CA VAL A 132 23.40 0.80 5.40
C VAL A 132 22.56 2.04 5.66
N VAL A 133 22.08 2.22 6.89
CA VAL A 133 21.17 3.33 7.27
C VAL A 133 21.74 4.69 6.91
N THR A 134 23.02 4.91 7.21
CA THR A 134 23.71 6.19 6.93
C THR A 134 24.70 6.11 5.78
N ALA A 135 24.84 4.96 5.10
CA ALA A 135 25.77 4.78 4.01
C ALA A 135 25.46 5.71 2.83
N ARG A 136 26.47 6.38 2.31
CA ARG A 136 26.36 7.21 1.11
C ARG A 136 26.68 6.37 -0.12
N PHE A 137 25.68 6.22 -1.00
CA PHE A 137 25.81 5.46 -2.23
C PHE A 137 26.39 6.30 -3.36
N ASP A 138 27.47 5.83 -3.96
CA ASP A 138 28.05 6.41 -5.19
C ASP A 138 27.35 5.86 -6.43
N TYR A 139 26.33 6.54 -6.89
CA TYR A 139 25.51 6.14 -8.05
C TYR A 139 26.32 6.02 -9.35
N SER A 140 27.53 6.63 -9.43
CA SER A 140 28.40 6.46 -10.58
C SER A 140 28.92 5.03 -10.76
N LYS A 141 28.80 4.20 -9.72
CA LYS A 141 29.22 2.79 -9.71
C LYS A 141 28.15 1.81 -10.24
N LEU A 142 26.90 2.26 -10.33
CA LEU A 142 25.76 1.38 -10.61
C LEU A 142 25.77 0.81 -12.04
N ASP A 143 26.19 1.56 -13.06
CA ASP A 143 26.14 1.15 -14.49
C ASP A 143 27.53 1.14 -15.14
N ARG A 144 28.50 0.46 -14.56
CA ARG A 144 29.83 0.33 -15.15
C ARG A 144 29.88 -0.80 -16.19
N ALA A 145 30.54 -0.53 -17.33
CA ALA A 145 30.60 -1.48 -18.44
C ALA A 145 31.20 -2.84 -18.06
N ASN A 146 32.18 -2.85 -17.14
CA ASN A 146 32.89 -4.06 -16.71
C ASN A 146 32.30 -4.73 -15.47
N SER A 147 31.14 -4.26 -14.96
CA SER A 147 30.48 -4.88 -13.82
C SER A 147 29.64 -6.08 -14.26
N ALA A 148 29.71 -7.17 -13.48
CA ALA A 148 28.90 -8.36 -13.70
C ALA A 148 27.39 -8.03 -13.55
N VAL A 149 27.04 -7.15 -12.61
CA VAL A 149 25.70 -6.62 -12.40
C VAL A 149 25.70 -5.12 -12.69
N ARG A 150 24.67 -4.66 -13.39
CA ARG A 150 24.52 -3.26 -13.77
C ARG A 150 23.10 -2.79 -13.48
N LEU A 151 22.97 -1.67 -12.81
CA LEU A 151 21.70 -1.02 -12.51
C LEU A 151 21.65 0.34 -13.23
N ARG A 152 20.72 0.48 -14.18
CA ARG A 152 20.54 1.71 -14.97
C ARG A 152 19.38 2.52 -14.44
N LEU A 153 19.68 3.59 -13.74
CA LEU A 153 18.69 4.58 -13.33
C LEU A 153 18.25 5.44 -14.53
N GLU A 154 17.13 6.14 -14.37
CA GLU A 154 16.56 7.05 -15.39
C GLU A 154 16.36 6.37 -16.76
N SER A 155 16.08 5.07 -16.73
CA SER A 155 15.96 4.23 -17.93
C SER A 155 14.58 3.60 -17.98
N THR A 156 13.65 4.27 -18.67
CA THR A 156 12.26 3.81 -18.80
C THR A 156 12.13 2.76 -19.88
N VAL A 157 11.81 1.52 -19.50
CA VAL A 157 11.49 0.46 -20.45
C VAL A 157 10.17 0.78 -21.15
N VAL A 158 10.17 0.72 -22.48
CA VAL A 158 9.01 1.02 -23.32
C VAL A 158 8.62 -0.13 -24.24
N GLY A 159 9.34 -1.23 -24.19
CA GLY A 159 8.98 -2.44 -24.94
C GLY A 159 9.89 -3.62 -24.64
N VAL A 160 9.27 -4.79 -24.53
CA VAL A 160 9.93 -6.09 -24.34
C VAL A 160 9.28 -7.07 -25.29
N LYS A 161 10.09 -7.78 -26.09
CA LYS A 161 9.58 -8.82 -26.99
C LYS A 161 10.65 -9.86 -27.33
N HIS A 162 10.22 -11.02 -27.72
CA HIS A 162 11.11 -12.07 -28.23
C HIS A 162 11.78 -11.65 -29.54
N ASP A 163 12.94 -12.17 -29.77
CA ASP A 163 13.63 -12.06 -31.08
C ASP A 163 13.25 -13.26 -31.95
N GLY A 164 12.07 -13.16 -32.55
CA GLY A 164 11.40 -14.22 -33.29
C GLY A 164 10.18 -14.80 -32.57
N ASP A 165 9.80 -16.03 -32.91
CA ASP A 165 8.65 -16.72 -32.31
C ASP A 165 8.90 -17.01 -30.81
N PRO A 166 8.01 -16.61 -29.91
CA PRO A 166 8.16 -16.80 -28.46
C PRO A 166 8.45 -18.23 -28.02
N ASN A 167 7.91 -19.23 -28.73
CA ASN A 167 8.10 -20.65 -28.41
C ASN A 167 9.50 -21.18 -28.73
N SER A 168 10.21 -20.53 -29.64
CA SER A 168 11.53 -20.97 -30.12
C SER A 168 12.63 -19.92 -29.95
N ALA A 169 12.28 -18.69 -29.59
CA ALA A 169 13.22 -17.60 -29.42
C ALA A 169 14.30 -17.93 -28.38
N LYS A 170 15.54 -17.58 -28.68
CA LYS A 170 16.68 -17.75 -27.78
C LYS A 170 17.01 -16.46 -27.00
N GLN A 171 16.44 -15.34 -27.43
CA GLN A 171 16.71 -14.02 -26.88
C GLN A 171 15.44 -13.18 -26.81
N VAL A 172 15.48 -12.21 -25.91
CA VAL A 172 14.50 -11.12 -25.79
C VAL A 172 15.17 -9.79 -26.10
N ARG A 173 14.39 -8.87 -26.65
CA ARG A 173 14.80 -7.52 -26.98
C ARG A 173 14.08 -6.55 -26.05
N ILE A 174 14.84 -5.77 -25.31
CA ILE A 174 14.34 -4.78 -24.36
C ILE A 174 14.66 -3.40 -24.93
N THR A 175 13.64 -2.58 -25.15
CA THR A 175 13.79 -1.19 -25.58
C THR A 175 13.51 -0.28 -24.39
N TYR A 176 14.42 0.68 -24.13
CA TYR A 176 14.26 1.67 -23.08
C TYR A 176 14.66 3.07 -23.56
N VAL A 177 14.13 4.10 -22.90
CA VAL A 177 14.45 5.51 -23.15
C VAL A 177 15.26 6.05 -21.99
N ARG A 178 16.34 6.76 -22.30
CA ARG A 178 17.18 7.46 -21.33
C ARG A 178 17.64 8.79 -21.93
N GLY A 179 17.47 9.89 -21.23
CA GLY A 179 17.86 11.22 -21.71
C GLY A 179 17.22 11.57 -23.07
N GLY A 180 15.97 11.19 -23.31
CA GLY A 180 15.25 11.44 -24.56
C GLY A 180 15.67 10.56 -25.74
N ARG A 181 16.58 9.61 -25.55
CA ARG A 181 17.06 8.69 -26.62
C ARG A 181 16.61 7.26 -26.33
N ALA A 182 16.23 6.55 -27.41
CA ALA A 182 15.89 5.14 -27.34
C ALA A 182 17.15 4.26 -27.48
N TYR A 183 17.23 3.25 -26.63
CA TYR A 183 18.28 2.24 -26.58
C TYR A 183 17.67 0.85 -26.65
N ARG A 184 18.48 -0.11 -27.03
CA ARG A 184 18.09 -1.52 -27.12
C ARG A 184 19.11 -2.40 -26.45
N VAL A 185 18.63 -3.39 -25.70
CA VAL A 185 19.42 -4.47 -25.11
C VAL A 185 18.86 -5.80 -25.59
N GLN A 186 19.73 -6.73 -25.92
CA GLN A 186 19.40 -8.15 -26.14
C GLN A 186 19.83 -8.93 -24.90
N ALA A 187 18.97 -9.82 -24.42
CA ALA A 187 19.20 -10.67 -23.26
C ALA A 187 18.71 -12.10 -23.55
N ARG A 188 19.25 -13.08 -22.83
CA ARG A 188 18.76 -14.47 -22.92
C ARG A 188 17.34 -14.60 -22.38
N SER A 189 17.03 -13.87 -21.34
CA SER A 189 15.73 -13.88 -20.66
C SER A 189 15.44 -12.51 -20.05
N CYS A 190 14.19 -12.25 -19.70
CA CYS A 190 13.76 -11.02 -19.03
C CYS A 190 12.80 -11.36 -17.89
N VAL A 191 12.98 -10.72 -16.73
CA VAL A 191 11.99 -10.70 -15.67
C VAL A 191 11.34 -9.32 -15.65
N LEU A 192 10.03 -9.25 -15.86
CA LEU A 192 9.25 -8.04 -15.74
C LEU A 192 8.84 -7.88 -14.25
N ALA A 193 9.61 -7.07 -13.52
CA ALA A 193 9.43 -6.80 -12.10
C ALA A 193 8.79 -5.40 -11.87
N CYS A 194 7.80 -5.07 -12.67
CA CYS A 194 7.10 -3.78 -12.63
C CYS A 194 5.60 -4.00 -12.36
N ASP A 195 4.85 -2.91 -12.18
CA ASP A 195 3.40 -2.94 -12.03
C ASP A 195 2.76 -3.83 -13.13
N ASN A 196 1.99 -4.83 -12.70
CA ASN A 196 1.36 -5.80 -13.60
C ASN A 196 0.43 -5.14 -14.62
N ALA A 197 -0.25 -4.04 -14.27
CA ALA A 197 -1.12 -3.33 -15.20
C ALA A 197 -0.36 -2.64 -16.35
N MET A 198 0.96 -2.44 -16.21
CA MET A 198 1.81 -1.87 -17.27
C MET A 198 2.34 -2.91 -18.25
N ILE A 199 2.43 -4.17 -17.84
CA ILE A 199 3.04 -5.25 -18.63
C ILE A 199 2.37 -5.46 -20.00
N PRO A 200 1.03 -5.41 -20.16
CA PRO A 200 0.36 -5.52 -21.45
C PRO A 200 0.82 -4.48 -22.48
N TYR A 201 1.22 -3.29 -22.03
CA TYR A 201 1.73 -2.22 -22.89
C TYR A 201 3.21 -2.43 -23.24
N LEU A 202 3.99 -3.02 -22.33
CA LEU A 202 5.41 -3.30 -22.55
C LEU A 202 5.63 -4.53 -23.40
N CYS A 203 4.77 -5.56 -23.26
CA CYS A 203 4.87 -6.84 -23.95
C CYS A 203 3.54 -7.20 -24.66
N PRO A 204 3.21 -6.55 -25.78
CA PRO A 204 1.93 -6.75 -26.48
C PRO A 204 1.78 -8.14 -27.11
N GLU A 205 2.85 -8.92 -27.22
CA GLU A 205 2.85 -10.29 -27.75
C GLU A 205 2.35 -11.34 -26.74
N LEU A 206 2.13 -10.95 -25.47
CA LEU A 206 1.53 -11.84 -24.47
C LEU A 206 0.15 -12.35 -24.93
N PRO A 207 -0.20 -13.61 -24.61
CA PRO A 207 -1.53 -14.16 -24.89
C PRO A 207 -2.66 -13.28 -24.35
N ALA A 208 -3.76 -13.16 -25.09
CA ALA A 208 -4.88 -12.32 -24.69
C ALA A 208 -5.41 -12.62 -23.28
N PRO A 209 -5.63 -13.90 -22.85
CA PRO A 209 -6.08 -14.20 -21.50
C PRO A 209 -5.11 -13.73 -20.41
N GLN A 210 -3.78 -13.77 -20.67
CA GLN A 210 -2.77 -13.29 -19.73
C GLN A 210 -2.78 -11.76 -19.62
N ARG A 211 -2.92 -11.06 -20.76
CA ARG A 211 -3.04 -9.58 -20.78
C ARG A 211 -4.29 -9.10 -20.05
N GLU A 212 -5.41 -9.79 -20.22
CA GLU A 212 -6.66 -9.51 -19.50
C GLU A 212 -6.49 -9.71 -17.99
N ALA A 213 -5.86 -10.80 -17.58
CA ALA A 213 -5.58 -11.09 -16.18
C ALA A 213 -4.67 -10.02 -15.53
N LEU A 214 -3.64 -9.56 -16.24
CA LEU A 214 -2.79 -8.45 -15.80
C LEU A 214 -3.58 -7.14 -15.66
N ALA A 215 -4.47 -6.84 -16.60
CA ALA A 215 -5.27 -5.62 -16.61
C ALA A 215 -6.38 -5.58 -15.52
N LEU A 216 -6.78 -6.75 -15.00
CA LEU A 216 -7.74 -6.85 -13.91
C LEU A 216 -7.15 -6.47 -12.53
N GLN A 217 -5.84 -6.46 -12.39
CA GLN A 217 -5.15 -6.21 -11.13
C GLN A 217 -5.08 -4.71 -10.83
N ILE A 218 -6.23 -4.12 -10.56
CA ILE A 218 -6.36 -2.71 -10.17
C ILE A 218 -6.01 -2.58 -8.70
N LYS A 219 -5.16 -1.60 -8.39
CA LYS A 219 -4.69 -1.31 -7.03
C LYS A 219 -5.26 0.01 -6.52
N THR A 220 -5.28 0.14 -5.21
CA THR A 220 -5.73 1.33 -4.49
C THR A 220 -4.80 2.51 -4.75
N PRO A 221 -5.30 3.70 -5.12
CA PRO A 221 -4.51 4.92 -5.12
C PRO A 221 -4.34 5.41 -3.68
N MET A 222 -3.13 5.87 -3.33
CA MET A 222 -2.87 6.43 -2.01
C MET A 222 -1.92 7.62 -2.06
N LEU A 223 -2.14 8.57 -1.16
CA LEU A 223 -1.22 9.62 -0.81
C LEU A 223 -0.50 9.23 0.47
N TYR A 224 0.79 9.13 0.39
CA TYR A 224 1.69 8.86 1.51
C TYR A 224 2.48 10.14 1.77
N THR A 225 2.08 10.87 2.80
CA THR A 225 2.58 12.21 3.09
C THR A 225 3.49 12.18 4.30
N THR A 226 4.67 12.79 4.18
CA THR A 226 5.56 13.02 5.31
C THR A 226 5.74 14.51 5.53
N VAL A 227 5.49 14.95 6.75
CA VAL A 227 5.69 16.34 7.19
C VAL A 227 6.85 16.38 8.18
N ALA A 228 7.96 17.02 7.79
CA ALA A 228 9.08 17.25 8.68
C ALA A 228 8.76 18.43 9.60
N LEU A 229 8.76 18.17 10.91
CA LEU A 229 8.56 19.18 11.95
C LEU A 229 9.90 19.53 12.61
N ARG A 230 10.04 20.80 13.00
CA ARG A 230 11.20 21.28 13.77
C ARG A 230 11.17 20.81 15.23
N ASN A 231 9.99 20.52 15.75
CA ASN A 231 9.73 20.04 17.10
C ASN A 231 8.32 19.41 17.14
N TRP A 232 8.01 18.67 18.21
CA TRP A 232 6.68 18.08 18.41
C TRP A 232 6.03 18.50 19.75
N GLN A 233 6.39 19.69 20.25
CA GLN A 233 5.86 20.26 21.49
C GLN A 233 4.32 20.35 21.50
N ALA A 234 3.73 20.72 20.37
CA ALA A 234 2.27 20.83 20.26
C ALA A 234 1.57 19.48 20.43
N TRP A 235 2.14 18.40 19.87
CA TRP A 235 1.64 17.03 20.05
C TRP A 235 1.71 16.59 21.52
N LYS A 236 2.85 16.85 22.18
CA LYS A 236 3.03 16.54 23.61
C LYS A 236 2.00 17.28 24.46
N LYS A 237 1.78 18.57 24.22
CA LYS A 237 0.77 19.37 24.95
C LYS A 237 -0.65 18.87 24.72
N ALA A 238 -0.95 18.40 23.50
CA ALA A 238 -2.24 17.78 23.20
C ALA A 238 -2.39 16.36 23.83
N GLY A 239 -1.29 15.77 24.33
CA GLY A 239 -1.29 14.44 24.94
C GLY A 239 -1.51 13.29 23.93
N ILE A 240 -1.17 13.49 22.64
CA ILE A 240 -1.37 12.52 21.56
C ILE A 240 -0.08 12.27 20.79
N GLY A 241 0.11 11.04 20.30
CA GLY A 241 1.15 10.68 19.34
C GLY A 241 0.59 10.33 17.97
N ALA A 242 -0.71 10.06 17.91
CA ALA A 242 -1.43 9.75 16.67
C ALA A 242 -2.86 10.27 16.77
N ALA A 243 -3.46 10.56 15.63
CA ALA A 243 -4.86 10.97 15.52
C ALA A 243 -5.50 10.33 14.29
N VAL A 244 -6.71 9.81 14.48
CA VAL A 244 -7.61 9.42 13.38
C VAL A 244 -8.56 10.58 13.14
N ALA A 245 -8.71 11.01 11.89
CA ALA A 245 -9.41 12.22 11.50
C ALA A 245 -10.50 11.95 10.44
N PRO A 246 -11.63 11.32 10.83
CA PRO A 246 -12.72 11.01 9.91
C PRO A 246 -13.24 12.26 9.20
N GLY A 247 -13.45 12.14 7.88
CA GLY A 247 -13.91 13.24 7.03
C GLY A 247 -12.89 14.34 6.74
N SER A 248 -11.67 14.25 7.29
CA SER A 248 -10.56 15.14 6.96
C SER A 248 -9.91 14.75 5.62
N TYR A 249 -9.04 15.64 5.12
CA TYR A 249 -8.34 15.33 3.86
C TYR A 249 -7.42 14.13 3.98
N HIS A 250 -6.63 14.02 5.06
CA HIS A 250 -5.93 12.81 5.45
C HIS A 250 -6.70 12.12 6.59
N VAL A 251 -6.81 10.81 6.52
CA VAL A 251 -7.61 10.01 7.47
C VAL A 251 -6.90 9.81 8.79
N ASN A 252 -5.57 9.93 8.78
CA ASN A 252 -4.73 9.82 9.97
C ASN A 252 -3.59 10.85 9.95
N ALA A 253 -2.99 11.03 11.11
CA ALA A 253 -1.72 11.73 11.30
C ALA A 253 -1.03 11.13 12.52
N MET A 254 0.23 10.72 12.40
CA MET A 254 0.99 10.12 13.50
C MET A 254 2.43 10.61 13.51
N LEU A 255 3.00 10.75 14.70
CA LEU A 255 4.43 10.94 14.88
C LEU A 255 5.16 9.66 14.52
N ASP A 256 6.21 9.77 13.73
CA ASP A 256 7.02 8.65 13.28
C ASP A 256 8.24 8.46 14.18
N PHE A 257 8.28 7.34 14.90
CA PHE A 257 9.37 6.95 15.79
C PHE A 257 10.02 5.66 15.28
N PRO A 258 10.82 5.72 14.19
CA PRO A 258 11.52 4.53 13.71
C PRO A 258 12.59 4.09 14.72
N ILE A 259 13.14 2.87 14.55
CA ILE A 259 14.17 2.38 15.44
C ILE A 259 15.46 3.22 15.35
N SER A 260 16.17 3.36 16.48
CA SER A 260 17.54 3.88 16.49
C SER A 260 18.48 2.81 15.98
N LEU A 261 19.15 3.05 14.85
CA LEU A 261 19.98 2.07 14.16
C LEU A 261 21.10 2.76 13.35
N GLY A 262 22.30 2.19 13.33
CA GLY A 262 23.39 2.61 12.45
C GLY A 262 23.85 4.06 12.62
N GLY A 263 23.78 4.58 13.84
CA GLY A 263 24.11 5.98 14.15
C GLY A 263 22.95 6.96 13.98
N TYR A 264 21.80 6.52 13.44
CA TYR A 264 20.55 7.26 13.51
C TYR A 264 19.90 7.09 14.89
N SER A 265 19.39 8.18 15.47
CA SER A 265 18.55 8.17 16.67
C SER A 265 17.21 8.82 16.38
N PHE A 266 16.11 8.15 16.76
CA PHE A 266 14.80 8.78 16.70
C PHE A 266 14.68 9.91 17.73
N ALA A 267 13.71 10.82 17.51
CA ALA A 267 13.41 11.93 18.39
C ALA A 267 13.03 11.45 19.81
N LYS A 268 13.72 11.92 20.83
CA LYS A 268 13.50 11.57 22.24
C LYS A 268 12.94 12.73 23.07
N ASP A 269 13.27 13.94 22.67
CA ASP A 269 12.80 15.16 23.32
C ASP A 269 11.80 15.88 22.40
N PRO A 270 10.72 16.48 22.96
CA PRO A 270 9.77 17.28 22.18
C PRO A 270 10.38 18.45 21.41
N ASP A 271 11.58 18.89 21.75
CA ASP A 271 12.32 19.89 20.99
C ASP A 271 13.10 19.32 19.81
N ASP A 272 13.23 17.99 19.72
CA ASP A 272 13.87 17.32 18.58
C ASP A 272 13.00 17.41 17.33
N PRO A 273 13.60 17.50 16.13
CA PRO A 273 12.85 17.37 14.89
C PRO A 273 12.32 15.95 14.70
N ILE A 274 11.13 15.85 14.10
CA ILE A 274 10.44 14.57 13.85
C ILE A 274 9.68 14.61 12.54
N ALA A 275 9.41 13.44 11.98
CA ALA A 275 8.45 13.28 10.88
C ALA A 275 7.02 13.02 11.42
N VAL A 276 6.03 13.57 10.73
CA VAL A 276 4.63 13.18 10.86
C VAL A 276 4.24 12.44 9.59
N HIS A 277 3.71 11.24 9.76
CA HIS A 277 3.13 10.46 8.69
C HIS A 277 1.63 10.73 8.59
N MET A 278 1.13 10.94 7.35
CA MET A 278 -0.28 11.17 7.08
C MET A 278 -0.70 10.42 5.81
N GLU A 279 -1.88 9.81 5.83
CA GLU A 279 -2.38 9.00 4.72
C GLU A 279 -3.73 9.48 4.20
N ARG A 280 -3.93 9.29 2.91
CA ARG A 280 -5.22 9.45 2.24
C ARG A 280 -5.41 8.35 1.20
N PHE A 281 -6.56 7.71 1.24
CA PHE A 281 -7.01 6.74 0.23
C PHE A 281 -8.19 7.36 -0.54
N PRO A 282 -7.95 8.02 -1.68
CA PRO A 282 -9.02 8.67 -2.41
C PRO A 282 -9.92 7.64 -3.10
N HIS A 283 -11.21 7.68 -2.78
CA HIS A 283 -12.24 6.79 -3.30
C HIS A 283 -13.59 7.52 -3.47
N ARG A 284 -14.63 6.82 -3.89
CA ARG A 284 -15.98 7.36 -4.04
C ARG A 284 -17.01 6.44 -3.38
N ALA A 285 -17.17 6.63 -2.10
CA ALA A 285 -18.12 5.89 -1.30
C ALA A 285 -19.59 6.17 -1.64
N ASN A 286 -20.48 5.28 -1.23
CA ASN A 286 -21.95 5.43 -1.31
C ASN A 286 -22.51 5.65 -2.73
N ARG A 287 -21.86 5.06 -3.74
CA ARG A 287 -22.28 5.16 -5.16
C ARG A 287 -22.58 3.81 -5.80
N GLY A 288 -22.57 2.72 -5.03
CA GLY A 288 -22.75 1.36 -5.56
C GLY A 288 -21.61 0.92 -6.51
N LEU A 289 -20.44 1.50 -6.34
CA LEU A 289 -19.27 1.22 -7.18
C LEU A 289 -18.44 0.07 -6.59
N THR A 290 -17.91 -0.76 -7.48
CA THR A 290 -16.94 -1.80 -7.11
C THR A 290 -15.62 -1.20 -6.65
N LEU A 291 -14.80 -1.99 -5.97
CA LEU A 291 -13.42 -1.63 -5.58
C LEU A 291 -12.63 -1.05 -6.78
N ARG A 292 -12.68 -1.70 -7.94
CA ARG A 292 -11.95 -1.27 -9.13
C ARG A 292 -12.41 0.09 -9.66
N GLU A 293 -13.72 0.34 -9.61
CA GLU A 293 -14.28 1.63 -10.05
C GLU A 293 -13.93 2.74 -9.08
N GLN A 294 -14.05 2.51 -7.77
CA GLN A 294 -13.64 3.48 -6.75
C GLN A 294 -12.15 3.84 -6.87
N SER A 295 -11.28 2.84 -7.04
CA SER A 295 -9.83 3.04 -7.21
C SER A 295 -9.50 3.85 -8.47
N ARG A 296 -10.18 3.61 -9.62
CA ARG A 296 -9.98 4.40 -10.84
C ARG A 296 -10.36 5.87 -10.67
N ILE A 297 -11.48 6.13 -9.99
CA ILE A 297 -11.93 7.51 -9.72
C ILE A 297 -10.99 8.20 -8.73
N GLY A 298 -10.63 7.52 -7.65
CA GLY A 298 -9.69 8.04 -6.65
C GLY A 298 -8.32 8.37 -7.25
N ARG A 299 -7.81 7.50 -8.14
CA ARG A 299 -6.58 7.76 -8.89
C ARG A 299 -6.66 9.03 -9.72
N ARG A 300 -7.76 9.23 -10.45
CA ARG A 300 -7.94 10.43 -11.25
C ARG A 300 -7.96 11.68 -10.36
N GLU A 301 -8.68 11.65 -9.25
CA GLU A 301 -8.70 12.76 -8.28
C GLU A 301 -7.30 13.08 -7.78
N MET A 302 -6.57 12.05 -7.32
CA MET A 302 -5.22 12.22 -6.80
C MET A 302 -4.27 12.83 -7.82
N LEU A 303 -4.31 12.39 -9.08
CA LEU A 303 -3.42 12.86 -10.14
C LEU A 303 -3.77 14.28 -10.61
N THR A 304 -5.03 14.69 -10.49
CA THR A 304 -5.48 16.03 -10.92
C THR A 304 -5.44 17.08 -9.80
N THR A 305 -5.20 16.69 -8.54
CA THR A 305 -5.07 17.64 -7.43
C THR A 305 -3.65 18.19 -7.39
N SER A 306 -3.52 19.52 -7.39
CA SER A 306 -2.20 20.16 -7.35
C SER A 306 -1.51 20.02 -6.01
N PHE A 307 -0.16 20.09 -5.98
CA PHE A 307 0.62 20.04 -4.75
C PHE A 307 0.21 21.16 -3.78
N GLU A 308 0.03 22.39 -4.28
CA GLU A 308 -0.36 23.55 -3.48
C GLU A 308 -1.72 23.34 -2.79
N THR A 309 -2.63 22.60 -3.44
CA THR A 309 -3.91 22.25 -2.83
C THR A 309 -3.72 21.24 -1.71
N ILE A 310 -2.89 20.22 -1.92
CA ILE A 310 -2.59 19.20 -0.92
C ILE A 310 -1.86 19.85 0.26
N GLU A 311 -0.83 20.65 0.02
CA GLU A 311 -0.06 21.35 1.05
C GLU A 311 -0.98 22.20 1.94
N ARG A 312 -1.88 22.97 1.34
CA ARG A 312 -2.83 23.80 2.08
C ARG A 312 -3.76 22.95 2.99
N LYS A 313 -4.16 21.76 2.51
CA LYS A 313 -4.95 20.82 3.31
C LYS A 313 -4.16 20.27 4.49
N ILE A 314 -2.89 19.89 4.25
CA ILE A 314 -1.99 19.40 5.31
C ILE A 314 -1.81 20.46 6.39
N ARG A 315 -1.41 21.68 6.00
CA ARG A 315 -1.19 22.80 6.93
C ARG A 315 -2.45 23.13 7.72
N GLY A 316 -3.61 23.20 7.05
CA GLY A 316 -4.89 23.47 7.72
C GLY A 316 -5.32 22.37 8.66
N GLN A 317 -5.11 21.11 8.31
CA GLN A 317 -5.47 19.96 9.15
C GLN A 317 -4.60 19.91 10.42
N LEU A 318 -3.28 20.03 10.27
CA LEU A 318 -2.37 20.04 11.44
C LEU A 318 -2.61 21.28 12.33
N ALA A 319 -2.84 22.46 11.73
CA ALA A 319 -3.17 23.66 12.49
C ALA A 319 -4.45 23.49 13.31
N GLY A 320 -5.52 22.94 12.71
CA GLY A 320 -6.78 22.70 13.43
C GLY A 320 -6.65 21.64 14.52
N MET A 321 -5.92 20.55 14.25
CA MET A 321 -5.75 19.45 15.18
C MET A 321 -4.91 19.83 16.40
N LEU A 322 -3.91 20.68 16.23
CA LEU A 322 -2.89 21.01 17.24
C LEU A 322 -2.99 22.46 17.74
N ALA A 323 -4.11 23.14 17.47
CA ALA A 323 -4.33 24.55 17.84
C ALA A 323 -4.09 24.80 19.33
N ASP A 324 -4.68 23.98 20.20
CA ASP A 324 -4.56 24.10 21.68
C ASP A 324 -3.12 23.84 22.18
N GLY A 325 -2.31 23.12 21.37
CA GLY A 325 -0.88 22.92 21.61
C GLY A 325 -0.01 24.09 21.20
N GLY A 326 -0.56 25.10 20.51
CA GLY A 326 0.15 26.28 20.03
C GLY A 326 0.94 26.00 18.72
N PHE A 327 0.51 25.03 17.92
CA PHE A 327 1.13 24.74 16.63
C PHE A 327 0.95 25.88 15.62
N ASP A 328 2.03 26.26 14.96
CA ASP A 328 2.04 27.23 13.86
C ASP A 328 2.67 26.60 12.62
N PRO A 329 1.90 26.31 11.55
CA PRO A 329 2.41 25.70 10.35
C PRO A 329 3.57 26.46 9.68
N ALA A 330 3.64 27.78 9.84
CA ALA A 330 4.70 28.58 9.25
C ALA A 330 6.02 28.45 10.04
N ARG A 331 5.92 28.29 11.35
CA ARG A 331 7.07 28.14 12.25
C ARG A 331 7.55 26.70 12.36
N ASP A 332 6.59 25.77 12.51
CA ASP A 332 6.88 24.41 12.99
C ASP A 332 7.10 23.40 11.86
N ILE A 333 6.61 23.66 10.64
CA ILE A 333 6.84 22.79 9.47
C ILE A 333 8.13 23.20 8.76
N GLU A 334 9.09 22.27 8.68
CA GLU A 334 10.34 22.43 7.91
C GLU A 334 10.15 22.06 6.44
N GLY A 335 9.42 20.98 6.16
CA GLY A 335 9.20 20.49 4.81
C GLY A 335 8.04 19.52 4.70
N ILE A 336 7.54 19.36 3.47
CA ILE A 336 6.44 18.45 3.16
C ILE A 336 6.82 17.66 1.90
N THR A 337 6.69 16.34 1.97
CA THR A 337 6.73 15.46 0.80
C THR A 337 5.40 14.74 0.64
N VAL A 338 4.92 14.65 -0.59
CA VAL A 338 3.69 13.94 -0.93
C VAL A 338 4.00 12.90 -1.99
N ASN A 339 4.05 11.65 -1.56
CA ASN A 339 4.17 10.52 -2.47
C ASN A 339 2.77 10.19 -3.00
N ARG A 340 2.59 10.35 -4.30
CA ARG A 340 1.34 10.01 -4.99
C ARG A 340 1.51 8.64 -5.62
N TRP A 341 1.02 7.63 -4.95
CA TRP A 341 1.05 6.26 -5.47
C TRP A 341 -0.26 5.95 -6.19
N PRO A 342 -0.28 6.05 -7.53
CA PRO A 342 -1.50 5.82 -8.30
C PRO A 342 -1.93 4.35 -8.28
N HIS A 343 -1.01 3.48 -7.95
CA HIS A 343 -1.14 2.04 -7.77
C HIS A 343 -0.41 1.69 -6.47
N GLY A 344 -0.96 2.18 -5.36
CA GLY A 344 -0.47 1.90 -4.02
C GLY A 344 -0.76 0.45 -3.66
N TYR A 345 -0.12 -0.11 -2.67
CA TYR A 345 -0.09 -1.52 -2.32
C TYR A 345 -0.06 -2.50 -3.50
N ALA A 346 0.33 -3.74 -3.25
CA ALA A 346 0.17 -4.80 -4.24
C ALA A 346 -1.30 -5.16 -4.41
N TYR A 347 -1.65 -5.70 -5.56
CA TYR A 347 -2.96 -6.29 -5.78
C TYR A 347 -3.18 -7.38 -4.73
N THR A 348 -4.25 -7.26 -3.97
CA THR A 348 -4.77 -8.33 -3.14
C THR A 348 -5.78 -9.10 -3.97
N TRP A 349 -5.59 -10.40 -4.09
CA TRP A 349 -6.19 -11.21 -5.14
C TRP A 349 -7.71 -11.28 -5.14
N TYR A 350 -8.37 -10.99 -4.04
CA TYR A 350 -9.82 -11.02 -4.02
C TYR A 350 -10.43 -9.97 -3.10
N ASN A 351 -11.60 -9.51 -3.51
CA ASN A 351 -12.59 -8.93 -2.64
C ASN A 351 -13.86 -9.78 -2.82
N PRO A 352 -14.24 -10.64 -1.86
CA PRO A 352 -15.34 -11.61 -2.02
C PRO A 352 -16.69 -10.99 -2.32
N LEU A 353 -16.85 -9.68 -2.10
CA LEU A 353 -18.07 -8.96 -2.49
C LEU A 353 -18.20 -8.80 -4.00
N PHE A 354 -17.11 -8.86 -4.76
CA PHE A 354 -17.09 -8.56 -6.19
C PHE A 354 -16.35 -9.60 -7.03
N ASP A 355 -15.50 -10.43 -6.40
CA ASP A 355 -14.67 -11.40 -7.09
C ASP A 355 -15.00 -12.83 -6.60
N PRO A 356 -14.97 -13.83 -7.48
CA PRO A 356 -15.17 -15.21 -7.07
C PRO A 356 -14.01 -15.71 -6.21
N VAL A 357 -14.32 -16.52 -5.21
CA VAL A 357 -13.37 -17.22 -4.36
C VAL A 357 -13.33 -18.69 -4.75
N TYR A 358 -12.15 -19.29 -4.80
CA TYR A 358 -11.92 -20.70 -5.13
C TYR A 358 -11.28 -21.40 -3.94
N GLU A 359 -11.39 -22.73 -3.89
CA GLU A 359 -10.88 -23.53 -2.76
C GLU A 359 -9.36 -23.53 -2.65
N ASP A 360 -8.67 -23.55 -3.79
CA ASP A 360 -7.20 -23.57 -3.85
C ASP A 360 -6.65 -22.18 -4.15
N ASP A 361 -5.69 -21.71 -3.37
CA ASP A 361 -5.03 -20.42 -3.57
C ASP A 361 -4.23 -20.34 -4.89
N ASP A 362 -3.82 -21.48 -5.43
CA ASP A 362 -3.14 -21.61 -6.71
C ASP A 362 -4.09 -21.90 -7.89
N ASP A 363 -5.40 -21.75 -7.71
CA ASP A 363 -6.37 -22.00 -8.79
C ASP A 363 -6.09 -21.10 -10.00
N GLU A 364 -5.97 -21.74 -11.17
CA GLU A 364 -5.68 -21.05 -12.43
C GLU A 364 -6.75 -20.02 -12.85
N ARG A 365 -7.91 -20.02 -12.24
CA ARG A 365 -8.96 -19.03 -12.46
C ARG A 365 -8.66 -17.68 -11.83
N TYR A 366 -7.79 -17.64 -10.79
CA TYR A 366 -7.38 -16.37 -10.19
C TYR A 366 -6.57 -15.49 -11.16
N PRO A 367 -6.84 -14.18 -11.20
CA PRO A 367 -6.14 -13.27 -12.11
C PRO A 367 -4.62 -13.28 -11.92
N HIS A 368 -4.11 -13.30 -10.69
CA HIS A 368 -2.68 -13.26 -10.42
C HIS A 368 -1.97 -14.55 -10.85
N ILE A 369 -2.62 -15.72 -10.73
CA ILE A 369 -2.06 -17.01 -11.19
C ILE A 369 -1.93 -17.02 -12.72
N ARG A 370 -2.98 -16.57 -13.43
CA ARG A 370 -2.92 -16.46 -14.90
C ARG A 370 -1.91 -15.42 -15.36
N ALA A 371 -1.87 -14.29 -14.66
CA ALA A 371 -1.02 -13.16 -15.00
C ALA A 371 0.47 -13.49 -14.89
N ARG A 372 0.88 -14.23 -13.85
CA ARG A 372 2.29 -14.52 -13.58
C ARG A 372 2.91 -15.63 -14.42
N LYS A 373 2.10 -16.33 -15.25
CA LYS A 373 2.59 -17.43 -16.10
C LYS A 373 3.76 -16.97 -16.98
N ARG A 374 4.81 -17.79 -17.01
CA ARG A 374 5.94 -17.59 -17.92
C ARG A 374 5.48 -17.57 -19.39
N PHE A 375 6.02 -16.66 -20.17
CA PHE A 375 5.82 -16.60 -21.62
C PHE A 375 7.16 -16.67 -22.35
N GLY A 376 7.50 -17.80 -22.91
CA GLY A 376 8.77 -18.04 -23.59
C GLY A 376 9.97 -17.72 -22.68
N ARG A 377 10.72 -16.68 -22.99
CA ARG A 377 11.88 -16.18 -22.26
C ARG A 377 11.56 -15.01 -21.32
N ILE A 378 10.29 -14.76 -21.08
CA ILE A 378 9.83 -13.67 -20.21
C ILE A 378 9.09 -14.26 -19.02
N ALA A 379 9.51 -13.90 -17.80
CA ALA A 379 8.82 -14.18 -16.56
C ALA A 379 8.35 -12.86 -15.91
N ILE A 380 7.38 -12.95 -15.02
CA ILE A 380 6.79 -11.80 -14.31
C ILE A 380 6.96 -12.03 -12.82
N ALA A 381 7.53 -11.06 -12.08
CA ALA A 381 7.79 -11.19 -10.67
C ALA A 381 7.64 -9.84 -9.95
N ASN A 382 6.74 -9.80 -9.00
CA ASN A 382 6.50 -8.69 -8.09
C ASN A 382 5.50 -9.14 -7.02
N ALA A 383 5.17 -8.29 -6.06
CA ALA A 383 4.17 -8.56 -5.04
C ALA A 383 2.77 -8.85 -5.64
N ASP A 384 2.39 -8.18 -6.74
CA ASP A 384 1.12 -8.43 -7.46
C ASP A 384 1.00 -9.86 -7.97
N SER A 385 2.14 -10.49 -8.33
CA SER A 385 2.17 -11.88 -8.81
C SER A 385 1.88 -12.92 -7.73
N GLY A 386 2.04 -12.54 -6.46
CA GLY A 386 1.66 -13.34 -5.29
C GLY A 386 0.38 -12.83 -4.63
N ALA A 387 -0.23 -11.78 -5.19
CA ALA A 387 -1.45 -11.14 -4.69
C ALA A 387 -1.41 -10.76 -3.21
N ASN A 388 -0.23 -10.35 -2.73
CA ASN A 388 -0.02 -9.97 -1.33
C ASN A 388 0.98 -8.80 -1.24
N ALA A 389 0.65 -7.77 -0.46
CA ALA A 389 1.43 -6.54 -0.32
C ALA A 389 2.66 -6.67 0.61
N MET A 390 3.25 -7.85 0.69
CA MET A 390 4.35 -8.15 1.61
C MET A 390 5.69 -8.28 0.86
N LEU A 391 6.77 -7.90 1.54
CA LEU A 391 8.14 -7.98 1.00
C LEU A 391 8.55 -9.42 0.70
N GLU A 392 8.28 -10.34 1.61
CA GLU A 392 8.55 -11.77 1.47
C GLU A 392 7.86 -12.35 0.23
N THR A 393 6.62 -11.97 -0.03
CA THR A 393 5.91 -12.37 -1.24
C THR A 393 6.64 -11.90 -2.50
N ALA A 394 7.12 -10.65 -2.52
CA ALA A 394 7.90 -10.14 -3.66
C ALA A 394 9.19 -10.94 -3.87
N VAL A 395 9.88 -11.34 -2.78
CA VAL A 395 11.09 -12.16 -2.82
C VAL A 395 10.78 -13.56 -3.36
N GLU A 396 9.74 -14.22 -2.86
CA GLU A 396 9.29 -15.54 -3.33
C GLU A 396 8.96 -15.53 -4.82
N GLN A 397 8.23 -14.51 -5.27
CA GLN A 397 7.91 -14.36 -6.70
C GLN A 397 9.16 -14.11 -7.54
N GLY A 398 10.16 -13.42 -7.01
CA GLY A 398 11.47 -13.27 -7.64
C GLY A 398 12.18 -14.61 -7.83
N HIS A 399 12.22 -15.44 -6.78
CA HIS A 399 12.77 -16.80 -6.84
C HIS A 399 12.04 -17.67 -7.85
N ARG A 400 10.70 -17.68 -7.83
CA ARG A 400 9.88 -18.42 -8.80
C ARG A 400 10.21 -18.03 -10.24
N ALA A 401 10.23 -16.73 -10.54
CA ALA A 401 10.47 -16.24 -11.89
C ALA A 401 11.87 -16.59 -12.42
N VAL A 402 12.88 -16.58 -11.56
CA VAL A 402 14.23 -17.03 -11.92
C VAL A 402 14.24 -18.53 -12.17
N ALA A 403 13.64 -19.35 -11.30
CA ALA A 403 13.56 -20.79 -11.48
C ALA A 403 12.84 -21.19 -12.79
N GLU A 404 11.81 -20.46 -13.19
CA GLU A 404 11.11 -20.68 -14.45
C GLU A 404 11.99 -20.41 -15.70
N LEU A 405 13.03 -19.60 -15.60
CA LEU A 405 13.88 -19.18 -16.72
C LEU A 405 15.18 -19.98 -16.84
N LEU A 406 15.57 -20.71 -15.79
CA LEU A 406 16.72 -21.59 -15.76
C LEU A 406 16.41 -22.94 -16.41
#